data_ba79d86fcfd2535742b502f5f3a22757
#
_entry.id   ba79d86fcfd2535742b502f5f3a22757
#
_cell.length_a   1.000
_cell.length_b   1.000
_cell.length_c   1.000
_cell.angle_alpha   90.00
_cell.angle_beta   90.00
_cell.angle_gamma   90.00
#
_symmetry.space_group_name_H-M   'P 1'
#
loop_
_entity.id
_entity.type
_entity.pdbx_description
1 polymer ?
#
loop_
_entity_poly.entity_id
_entity_poly.type
_entity_poly.pdbx_seq_one_letter_code
_entity_poly.pdbx_strand_id
1 'polypeptide(L)'
;MRYSSTRGQVKNLLFEDAVMMGLADDGGLLVPNELPFVEGYLDKWRNLPFTELSLEIMLLFTSGRIPREELMSMVKQSYTSFRLSLIHISEPTRP
;
A
#
# COMPACT_ATOMS: atom_id res chain seq x y z
N MET A 1 -9.63 6.96 -5.80
CA MET A 1 -10.06 6.29 -4.55
C MET A 1 -10.05 7.28 -3.40
N ARG A 2 -11.08 7.27 -2.61
CA ARG A 2 -11.20 8.15 -1.45
C ARG A 2 -11.11 7.35 -0.16
N TYR A 3 -10.72 8.00 0.90
CA TYR A 3 -10.54 7.38 2.21
C TYR A 3 -11.38 8.07 3.26
N SER A 4 -11.88 7.30 4.21
CA SER A 4 -12.74 7.82 5.27
C SER A 4 -12.42 7.14 6.58
N SER A 5 -12.77 7.81 7.68
CA SER A 5 -12.57 7.27 9.01
C SER A 5 -13.60 6.19 9.33
N THR A 6 -13.17 5.17 10.07
CA THR A 6 -14.09 4.13 10.56
C THR A 6 -15.13 4.70 11.52
N ARG A 7 -14.90 5.87 12.10
CA ARG A 7 -15.86 6.55 12.98
C ARG A 7 -16.79 7.51 12.25
N GLY A 8 -16.54 7.75 10.97
CA GLY A 8 -17.44 8.49 10.11
C GLY A 8 -17.39 10.01 10.17
N GLN A 9 -16.53 10.59 11.00
CA GLN A 9 -16.43 12.06 11.08
C GLN A 9 -15.50 12.65 10.05
N VAL A 10 -14.56 11.86 9.52
CA VAL A 10 -13.64 12.27 8.47
C VAL A 10 -13.98 11.46 7.23
N LYS A 11 -14.26 12.14 6.12
CA LYS A 11 -14.75 11.47 4.90
C LYS A 11 -14.11 11.99 3.64
N ASN A 12 -13.99 11.12 2.65
CA ASN A 12 -13.65 11.47 1.27
C ASN A 12 -12.29 12.15 1.10
N LEU A 13 -11.31 11.74 1.89
CA LEU A 13 -9.95 12.24 1.74
C LEU A 13 -9.27 11.65 0.50
N LEU A 14 -8.43 12.44 -0.14
CA LEU A 14 -7.51 11.92 -1.14
C LEU A 14 -6.45 11.06 -0.46
N PHE A 15 -5.81 10.18 -1.24
CA PHE A 15 -4.80 9.30 -0.70
C PHE A 15 -3.70 10.07 0.06
N GLU A 16 -3.16 11.11 -0.56
CA GLU A 16 -2.07 11.87 0.06
C GLU A 16 -2.51 12.56 1.36
N ASP A 17 -3.75 13.01 1.43
CA ASP A 17 -4.28 13.61 2.65
C ASP A 17 -4.43 12.59 3.76
N ALA A 18 -4.86 11.37 3.40
CA ALA A 18 -4.98 10.28 4.36
C ALA A 18 -3.62 9.88 4.91
N VAL A 19 -2.60 9.81 4.05
CA VAL A 19 -1.24 9.48 4.48
C VAL A 19 -0.70 10.52 5.45
N MET A 20 -0.90 11.81 5.13
CA MET A 20 -0.40 12.89 5.98
C MET A 20 -1.13 12.97 7.31
N MET A 21 -2.40 12.62 7.34
CA MET A 21 -3.16 12.61 8.58
C MET A 21 -2.75 11.46 9.50
N GLY A 22 -2.42 10.31 8.92
CA GLY A 22 -2.09 9.11 9.69
C GLY A 22 -3.32 8.49 10.32
N LEU A 23 -3.57 8.80 11.60
CA LEU A 23 -4.83 8.44 12.25
C LEU A 23 -5.85 9.54 12.01
N ALA A 24 -7.11 9.16 11.87
CA ALA A 24 -8.17 10.15 11.66
C ALA A 24 -8.32 11.06 12.88
N ASP A 25 -8.69 12.32 12.62
CA ASP A 25 -8.85 13.31 13.70
C ASP A 25 -9.93 12.91 14.70
N ASP A 26 -10.88 12.08 14.28
CA ASP A 26 -11.95 11.58 15.16
C ASP A 26 -11.54 10.34 15.98
N GLY A 27 -10.27 9.95 15.89
CA GLY A 27 -9.76 8.76 16.58
C GLY A 27 -9.97 7.44 15.86
N GLY A 28 -10.58 7.46 14.69
CA GLY A 28 -10.79 6.26 13.88
C GLY A 28 -9.59 5.95 12.99
N LEU A 29 -9.71 4.85 12.27
CA LEU A 29 -8.74 4.46 11.25
C LEU A 29 -9.20 4.96 9.88
N LEU A 30 -8.26 5.34 9.04
CA LEU A 30 -8.57 5.72 7.67
C LEU A 30 -8.54 4.50 6.77
N VAL A 31 -9.65 4.24 6.10
CA VAL A 31 -9.81 3.09 5.22
C VAL A 31 -10.37 3.57 3.88
N PRO A 32 -10.10 2.85 2.78
CA PRO A 32 -10.69 3.22 1.49
C PRO A 32 -12.21 3.08 1.53
N ASN A 33 -12.90 4.01 0.85
CA ASN A 33 -14.36 3.98 0.78
C ASN A 33 -14.86 2.72 0.08
N GLU A 34 -14.10 2.22 -0.88
CA GLU A 34 -14.44 1.03 -1.64
C GLU A 34 -13.18 0.18 -1.81
N LEU A 35 -13.35 -1.14 -1.80
CA LEU A 35 -12.25 -2.03 -2.14
C LEU A 35 -12.12 -2.14 -3.65
N PRO A 36 -10.90 -2.11 -4.19
CA PRO A 36 -10.72 -2.26 -5.64
C PRO A 36 -11.20 -3.63 -6.10
N PHE A 37 -11.80 -3.67 -7.29
CA PHE A 37 -12.22 -4.91 -7.92
C PHE A 37 -11.01 -5.52 -8.63
N VAL A 38 -10.53 -6.65 -8.14
CA VAL A 38 -9.28 -7.25 -8.61
C VAL A 38 -9.44 -8.53 -9.39
N GLU A 39 -10.65 -9.05 -9.52
CA GLU A 39 -10.88 -10.33 -10.15
C GLU A 39 -10.26 -10.44 -11.55
N GLY A 40 -10.38 -9.40 -12.36
CA GLY A 40 -9.80 -9.38 -13.70
C GLY A 40 -8.29 -9.31 -13.73
N TYR A 41 -7.64 -9.02 -12.62
CA TYR A 41 -6.19 -8.88 -12.54
C TYR A 41 -5.48 -10.10 -11.99
N LEU A 42 -6.20 -11.02 -11.34
CA LEU A 42 -5.57 -12.14 -10.65
C LEU A 42 -4.71 -13.01 -11.57
N ASP A 43 -5.18 -13.28 -12.77
CA ASP A 43 -4.41 -14.09 -13.71
C ASP A 43 -3.14 -13.38 -14.17
N LYS A 44 -3.21 -12.06 -14.37
CA LYS A 44 -2.06 -11.27 -14.77
C LYS A 44 -1.03 -11.19 -13.65
N TRP A 45 -1.49 -11.15 -12.41
CA TRP A 45 -0.61 -10.98 -11.25
C TRP A 45 0.05 -12.28 -10.80
N ARG A 46 -0.51 -13.41 -11.21
CA ARG A 46 -0.07 -14.72 -10.72
C ARG A 46 1.43 -14.96 -10.89
N ASN A 47 2.00 -14.49 -12.00
CA ASN A 47 3.40 -14.74 -12.33
C ASN A 47 4.30 -13.54 -12.13
N LEU A 48 3.81 -12.48 -11.48
CA LEU A 48 4.62 -11.28 -11.26
C LEU A 48 5.57 -11.47 -10.09
N PRO A 49 6.80 -10.95 -10.19
CA PRO A 49 7.67 -10.86 -9.03
C PRO A 49 7.01 -10.04 -7.91
N PHE A 50 7.41 -10.30 -6.67
CA PHE A 50 6.75 -9.69 -5.52
C PHE A 50 6.76 -8.15 -5.56
N THR A 51 7.86 -7.54 -5.99
CA THR A 51 7.94 -6.09 -6.10
C THR A 51 6.98 -5.52 -7.12
N GLU A 52 6.84 -6.19 -8.27
CA GLU A 52 5.90 -5.75 -9.29
C GLU A 52 4.45 -5.97 -8.87
N LEU A 53 4.17 -7.06 -8.18
CA LEU A 53 2.84 -7.31 -7.64
C LEU A 53 2.47 -6.23 -6.63
N SER A 54 3.38 -5.87 -5.74
CA SER A 54 3.16 -4.81 -4.77
C SER A 54 2.87 -3.47 -5.46
N LEU A 55 3.61 -3.16 -6.51
CA LEU A 55 3.38 -1.95 -7.29
C LEU A 55 1.98 -1.92 -7.87
N GLU A 56 1.55 -3.02 -8.49
CA GLU A 56 0.22 -3.08 -9.11
C GLU A 56 -0.89 -2.89 -8.08
N ILE A 57 -0.76 -3.54 -6.92
CA ILE A 57 -1.75 -3.39 -5.86
C ILE A 57 -1.77 -1.94 -5.34
N MET A 58 -0.60 -1.37 -5.09
CA MET A 58 -0.52 0.01 -4.61
C MET A 58 -1.08 1.02 -5.60
N LEU A 59 -0.91 0.78 -6.90
CA LEU A 59 -1.49 1.66 -7.92
C LEU A 59 -3.02 1.72 -7.82
N LEU A 60 -3.66 0.61 -7.47
CA LEU A 60 -5.10 0.59 -7.28
C LEU A 60 -5.53 1.45 -6.11
N PHE A 61 -4.79 1.40 -5.00
CA PHE A 61 -5.14 2.16 -3.80
C PHE A 61 -4.76 3.63 -3.87
N THR A 62 -3.77 3.99 -4.67
CA THR A 62 -3.36 5.39 -4.82
C THR A 62 -4.10 6.11 -5.96
N SER A 63 -4.77 5.36 -6.83
CA SER A 63 -5.57 5.91 -7.95
C SER A 63 -4.81 6.92 -8.81
N GLY A 64 -3.54 6.65 -9.06
CA GLY A 64 -2.73 7.50 -9.91
C GLY A 64 -2.24 8.79 -9.25
N ARG A 65 -2.44 8.97 -7.95
CA ARG A 65 -1.96 10.16 -7.24
C ARG A 65 -0.44 10.21 -7.15
N ILE A 66 0.20 9.05 -7.23
CA ILE A 66 1.66 8.95 -7.28
C ILE A 66 2.02 8.38 -8.64
N PRO A 67 2.92 9.02 -9.41
CA PRO A 67 3.34 8.48 -10.70
C PRO A 67 3.90 7.07 -10.56
N ARG A 68 3.62 6.22 -11.54
CA ARG A 68 4.04 4.82 -11.51
C ARG A 68 5.54 4.67 -11.26
N GLU A 69 6.35 5.47 -11.93
CA GLU A 69 7.80 5.40 -11.81
C GLU A 69 8.29 5.72 -10.41
N GLU A 70 7.71 6.75 -9.80
CA GLU A 70 8.06 7.12 -8.43
C GLU A 70 7.64 6.04 -7.45
N LEU A 71 6.45 5.50 -7.63
CA LEU A 71 5.95 4.44 -6.76
C LEU A 71 6.81 3.19 -6.89
N MET A 72 7.22 2.84 -8.11
CA MET A 72 8.10 1.71 -8.34
C MET A 72 9.45 1.88 -7.63
N SER A 73 10.00 3.09 -7.70
CA SER A 73 11.25 3.41 -7.00
C SER A 73 11.11 3.22 -5.48
N MET A 74 10.01 3.71 -4.92
CA MET A 74 9.73 3.56 -3.48
C MET A 74 9.59 2.10 -3.09
N VAL A 75 8.87 1.32 -3.89
CA VAL A 75 8.65 -0.10 -3.63
C VAL A 75 9.98 -0.85 -3.64
N LYS A 76 10.81 -0.63 -4.64
CA LYS A 76 12.11 -1.30 -4.73
C LYS A 76 13.01 -0.94 -3.57
N GLN A 77 13.06 0.33 -3.21
CA GLN A 77 13.87 0.78 -2.08
C GLN A 77 13.39 0.18 -0.77
N SER A 78 12.08 0.16 -0.56
CA SER A 78 11.49 -0.40 0.66
C SER A 78 11.79 -1.90 0.78
N TYR A 79 11.69 -2.64 -0.30
CA TYR A 79 11.95 -4.07 -0.26
C TYR A 79 13.42 -4.41 -0.07
N THR A 80 14.31 -3.60 -0.59
CA THR A 80 15.73 -3.80 -0.36
C THR A 80 16.02 -3.72 1.15
N SER A 81 15.53 -2.68 1.80
CA SER A 81 15.68 -2.51 3.24
C SER A 81 15.00 -3.63 4.03
N PHE A 82 13.81 -4.01 3.62
CA PHE A 82 13.05 -5.07 4.28
C PHE A 82 13.75 -6.41 4.20
N ARG A 83 14.29 -6.76 3.04
CA ARG A 83 15.01 -8.02 2.87
C ARG A 83 16.26 -8.10 3.75
N LEU A 84 16.98 -7.00 3.85
CA LEU A 84 18.15 -6.94 4.73
C LEU A 84 17.75 -7.14 6.19
N SER A 85 16.66 -6.51 6.61
CA SER A 85 16.13 -6.70 7.96
C SER A 85 15.73 -8.14 8.24
N LEU A 86 15.09 -8.80 7.28
CA LEU A 86 14.67 -10.19 7.42
C LEU A 86 15.88 -11.12 7.53
N ILE A 87 16.92 -10.87 6.76
CA ILE A 87 18.13 -11.67 6.83
C ILE A 87 18.75 -11.57 8.22
N HIS A 88 18.84 -10.38 8.76
CA HIS A 88 19.39 -10.17 10.10
C HIS A 88 18.56 -10.83 11.19
N ILE A 89 17.24 -10.77 11.05
CA ILE A 89 16.35 -11.38 12.04
C ILE A 89 16.35 -12.90 11.92
N SER A 90 16.39 -13.42 10.71
CA SER A 90 16.23 -14.85 10.46
C SER A 90 17.47 -15.66 10.78
N GLU A 91 18.64 -15.16 10.45
CA GLU A 91 19.90 -15.91 10.64
C GLU A 91 20.14 -16.39 12.08
N PRO A 92 19.99 -15.52 13.09
CA PRO A 92 20.29 -15.96 14.47
C PRO A 92 19.32 -17.00 14.99
N THR A 93 18.13 -17.09 14.45
CA THR A 93 17.10 -17.97 14.96
C THR A 93 16.94 -19.26 14.18
N ARG A 94 17.60 -19.39 13.07
CA ARG A 94 17.51 -20.61 12.27
C ARG A 94 18.51 -21.65 12.76
N PRO A 95 18.02 -22.84 13.06
CA PRO A 95 18.89 -23.97 13.39
C PRO A 95 19.74 -24.38 12.20
#